data_8805493cbd46787264d07b7b00599b08
#
_entry.id   8805493cbd46787264d07b7b00599b08
#
_cell.length_a   1.000
_cell.length_b   1.000
_cell.length_c   1.000
_cell.angle_alpha   90.00
_cell.angle_beta   90.00
_cell.angle_gamma   90.00
#
_symmetry.space_group_name_H-M   'P 1'
#
loop_
_entity.id
_entity.type
_entity.pdbx_description
1 polymer ?
#
loop_
_entity_poly.entity_id
_entity_poly.type
_entity_poly.pdbx_seq_one_letter_code
_entity_poly.pdbx_strand_id
1 'polypeptide(L)'
;MSALMGSRARAHGVSLREAFDVWARIAFWSFGGPAGQIALMHKVLVEEKRWLSESRFLHALNYCMLLPGPEAQQLATYVGWLMHGTLGGVMAGGLFVLPGAAAIMGLSVVYVLFGKIGIVAAAFFGLKAAVLAIVVEAVIRIGKRALANRALQGIAAAAFASIFFFDVAFPLIILGAGLVGYFGGKKGWPQFSGRAHASGVKSDDSLLGDLLPLHTSASARATLQCVAVCSFLWLAPVTILALTLGPENVFSQIAVFFSKMAMVTFGGAYAVLAYVAQQAVDEFHWLRSHEMLDGLGLAETTPGPLVIVLQFVGFLAAYRQPGVLPPILAGALGGLLTTWVTFVPCFLWIFLGAPYVEKLRDNRALAGALTAITASVVGVILNLAIWFSIHVLFHETAPVRGLGFSFEIPLLASVDPLALLLTIGAALALFRFGLGAPRTLALCTAAGVLLFIVGAAPAAARTLAAPESAAMRAAVNYSLAPKMMKSSHMDERGASNTNRTFLRSRR
;
A
#
# COMPACT_ATOMS: atom_id res chain seq x y z
N MET A 1 6.54 29.46 -33.01
CA MET A 1 7.13 28.61 -31.95
C MET A 1 6.42 27.27 -31.76
N SER A 2 5.15 27.13 -32.15
CA SER A 2 4.35 25.88 -32.06
C SER A 2 4.70 24.82 -33.13
N ALA A 3 5.15 25.18 -34.32
CA ALA A 3 5.47 24.27 -35.42
C ALA A 3 6.84 23.55 -35.28
N LEU A 4 7.78 24.09 -34.50
CA LEU A 4 9.10 23.49 -34.27
C LEU A 4 9.12 22.41 -33.16
N MET A 5 8.11 22.33 -32.33
CA MET A 5 7.93 21.26 -31.32
C MET A 5 7.32 19.97 -31.89
N GLY A 6 6.69 20.02 -33.07
CA GLY A 6 5.96 18.90 -33.66
C GLY A 6 6.76 17.93 -34.53
N SER A 7 7.98 18.24 -34.95
CA SER A 7 8.67 17.46 -36.02
C SER A 7 9.84 16.59 -35.53
N ARG A 8 10.29 16.68 -34.27
CA ARG A 8 11.47 15.92 -33.80
C ARG A 8 11.16 14.62 -33.04
N ALA A 9 9.89 14.28 -32.79
CA ALA A 9 9.50 13.18 -31.89
C ALA A 9 9.01 11.90 -32.61
N ARG A 10 9.17 11.73 -33.91
CA ARG A 10 8.53 10.61 -34.63
C ARG A 10 9.52 9.69 -35.37
N ALA A 11 10.50 9.13 -34.68
CA ALA A 11 11.31 8.06 -35.26
C ALA A 11 10.56 6.70 -35.36
N HIS A 12 9.50 6.50 -34.53
CA HIS A 12 8.78 5.22 -34.43
C HIS A 12 7.35 5.22 -35.03
N GLY A 13 6.87 6.31 -35.61
CA GLY A 13 5.57 6.40 -36.30
C GLY A 13 4.31 6.35 -35.46
N VAL A 14 4.37 6.04 -34.15
CA VAL A 14 3.19 5.97 -33.25
C VAL A 14 2.74 7.38 -32.87
N SER A 15 1.46 7.70 -33.11
CA SER A 15 0.88 8.99 -32.69
C SER A 15 0.55 9.02 -31.20
N LEU A 16 0.52 10.23 -30.61
CA LEU A 16 0.07 10.39 -29.21
C LEU A 16 -1.36 9.88 -28.98
N ARG A 17 -2.23 9.98 -30.00
CA ARG A 17 -3.61 9.49 -29.92
C ARG A 17 -3.63 7.96 -29.85
N GLU A 18 -2.87 7.29 -30.71
CA GLU A 18 -2.75 5.83 -30.67
C GLU A 18 -2.15 5.37 -29.35
N ALA A 19 -1.12 6.07 -28.85
CA ALA A 19 -0.54 5.78 -27.54
C ALA A 19 -1.58 5.95 -26.41
N PHE A 20 -2.39 7.01 -26.45
CA PHE A 20 -3.47 7.23 -25.48
C PHE A 20 -4.46 6.06 -25.50
N ASP A 21 -4.94 5.63 -26.67
CA ASP A 21 -5.92 4.55 -26.80
C ASP A 21 -5.36 3.22 -26.25
N VAL A 22 -4.09 2.93 -26.53
CA VAL A 22 -3.42 1.72 -26.01
C VAL A 22 -3.24 1.79 -24.50
N TRP A 23 -2.78 2.92 -23.96
CA TRP A 23 -2.60 3.08 -22.52
C TRP A 23 -3.94 3.10 -21.75
N ALA A 24 -4.98 3.69 -22.32
CA ALA A 24 -6.33 3.62 -21.76
C ALA A 24 -6.84 2.17 -21.71
N ARG A 25 -6.66 1.39 -22.80
CA ARG A 25 -6.99 -0.04 -22.82
C ARG A 25 -6.23 -0.81 -21.74
N ILE A 26 -4.90 -0.61 -21.62
CA ILE A 26 -4.08 -1.26 -20.58
C ILE A 26 -4.62 -0.88 -19.18
N ALA A 27 -4.88 0.41 -18.95
CA ALA A 27 -5.35 0.91 -17.65
C ALA A 27 -6.67 0.27 -17.20
N PHE A 28 -7.66 0.19 -18.09
CA PHE A 28 -8.97 -0.41 -17.78
C PHE A 28 -8.91 -1.93 -17.56
N TRP A 29 -7.97 -2.64 -18.18
CA TRP A 29 -7.83 -4.08 -18.03
C TRP A 29 -6.74 -4.50 -17.04
N SER A 30 -6.14 -3.56 -16.32
CA SER A 30 -5.06 -3.78 -15.35
C SER A 30 -5.56 -4.32 -14.01
N PHE A 31 -6.03 -5.57 -13.98
CA PHE A 31 -6.45 -6.28 -12.78
C PHE A 31 -5.41 -7.31 -12.33
N GLY A 32 -5.53 -7.81 -11.10
CA GLY A 32 -4.77 -8.94 -10.59
C GLY A 32 -3.39 -8.58 -10.04
N GLY A 33 -3.22 -7.38 -9.51
CA GLY A 33 -2.01 -6.92 -8.86
C GLY A 33 -0.81 -6.72 -9.81
N PRO A 34 0.39 -6.40 -9.29
CA PRO A 34 1.53 -5.99 -10.10
C PRO A 34 1.94 -7.01 -11.16
N ALA A 35 1.91 -8.31 -10.83
CA ALA A 35 2.31 -9.35 -11.78
C ALA A 35 1.36 -9.47 -12.98
N GLY A 36 0.04 -9.40 -12.75
CA GLY A 36 -0.97 -9.41 -13.81
C GLY A 36 -0.87 -8.18 -14.70
N GLN A 37 -0.65 -7.02 -14.10
CA GLN A 37 -0.49 -5.74 -14.79
C GLN A 37 0.75 -5.71 -15.69
N ILE A 38 1.89 -6.18 -15.18
CA ILE A 38 3.13 -6.30 -15.94
C ILE A 38 2.96 -7.30 -17.09
N ALA A 39 2.31 -8.44 -16.86
CA ALA A 39 2.03 -9.43 -17.90
C ALA A 39 1.10 -8.86 -19.00
N LEU A 40 0.09 -8.07 -18.62
CA LEU A 40 -0.78 -7.38 -19.59
C LEU A 40 0.01 -6.37 -20.42
N MET A 41 0.85 -5.54 -19.79
CA MET A 41 1.71 -4.59 -20.49
C MET A 41 2.67 -5.32 -21.45
N HIS A 42 3.28 -6.42 -21.01
CA HIS A 42 4.14 -7.25 -21.85
C HIS A 42 3.38 -7.74 -23.09
N LYS A 43 2.22 -8.38 -22.87
CA LYS A 43 1.39 -8.88 -23.96
C LYS A 43 1.03 -7.79 -24.97
N VAL A 44 0.58 -6.62 -24.50
CA VAL A 44 0.14 -5.53 -25.40
C VAL A 44 1.32 -4.84 -26.07
N LEU A 45 2.40 -4.53 -25.34
CA LEU A 45 3.48 -3.67 -25.86
C LEU A 45 4.55 -4.46 -26.61
N VAL A 46 4.79 -5.73 -26.24
CA VAL A 46 5.81 -6.59 -26.86
C VAL A 46 5.19 -7.52 -27.90
N GLU A 47 4.13 -8.26 -27.55
CA GLU A 47 3.58 -9.30 -28.43
C GLU A 47 2.60 -8.73 -29.47
N GLU A 48 1.61 -7.90 -29.05
CA GLU A 48 0.55 -7.38 -29.93
C GLU A 48 1.03 -6.19 -30.77
N LYS A 49 1.55 -5.15 -30.12
CA LYS A 49 1.95 -3.88 -30.76
C LYS A 49 3.40 -3.87 -31.24
N ARG A 50 4.24 -4.71 -30.67
CA ARG A 50 5.68 -4.77 -30.96
C ARG A 50 6.37 -3.41 -30.84
N TRP A 51 5.93 -2.58 -29.89
CA TRP A 51 6.56 -1.29 -29.64
C TRP A 51 7.94 -1.45 -29.02
N LEU A 52 8.12 -2.46 -28.17
CA LEU A 52 9.34 -2.79 -27.46
C LEU A 52 9.79 -4.22 -27.78
N SER A 53 11.12 -4.43 -27.82
CA SER A 53 11.68 -5.78 -27.80
C SER A 53 11.53 -6.38 -26.39
N GLU A 54 11.56 -7.72 -26.32
CA GLU A 54 11.57 -8.46 -25.04
C GLU A 54 12.69 -7.98 -24.12
N SER A 55 13.91 -7.84 -24.66
CA SER A 55 15.07 -7.39 -23.91
C SER A 55 14.88 -5.98 -23.33
N ARG A 56 14.30 -5.07 -24.11
CA ARG A 56 14.04 -3.69 -23.68
C ARG A 56 12.94 -3.62 -22.63
N PHE A 57 11.88 -4.42 -22.76
CA PHE A 57 10.83 -4.51 -21.77
C PHE A 57 11.36 -5.02 -20.42
N LEU A 58 12.15 -6.10 -20.43
CA LEU A 58 12.77 -6.63 -19.23
C LEU A 58 13.77 -5.65 -18.61
N HIS A 59 14.51 -4.90 -19.43
CA HIS A 59 15.40 -3.84 -18.94
C HIS A 59 14.61 -2.72 -18.26
N ALA A 60 13.52 -2.26 -18.87
CA ALA A 60 12.62 -1.27 -18.30
C ALA A 60 12.04 -1.74 -16.96
N LEU A 61 11.58 -3.00 -16.89
CA LEU A 61 11.05 -3.60 -15.68
C LEU A 61 12.09 -3.67 -14.57
N ASN A 62 13.30 -4.14 -14.87
CA ASN A 62 14.40 -4.20 -13.91
C ASN A 62 14.73 -2.81 -13.36
N TYR A 63 14.73 -1.79 -14.21
CA TYR A 63 14.92 -0.41 -13.77
C TYR A 63 13.83 0.03 -12.78
N CYS A 64 12.55 -0.18 -13.10
CA CYS A 64 11.44 0.21 -12.22
C CYS A 64 11.49 -0.53 -10.87
N MET A 65 11.96 -1.78 -10.85
CA MET A 65 12.17 -2.53 -9.61
C MET A 65 13.28 -1.96 -8.71
N LEU A 66 14.16 -1.10 -9.23
CA LEU A 66 15.21 -0.40 -8.48
C LEU A 66 14.69 0.84 -7.74
N LEU A 67 13.55 1.38 -8.15
CA LEU A 67 13.02 2.64 -7.67
C LEU A 67 11.99 2.42 -6.57
N PRO A 68 11.86 3.36 -5.61
CA PRO A 68 10.76 3.31 -4.66
C PRO A 68 9.44 3.66 -5.38
N GLY A 69 8.40 2.85 -5.16
CA GLY A 69 7.07 3.08 -5.71
C GLY A 69 6.43 1.87 -6.38
N PRO A 70 5.21 2.01 -6.94
CA PRO A 70 4.49 0.94 -7.64
C PRO A 70 5.15 0.61 -8.99
N GLU A 71 5.78 -0.54 -9.10
CA GLU A 71 6.56 -0.99 -10.25
C GLU A 71 5.79 -0.94 -11.58
N ALA A 72 4.51 -1.36 -11.58
CA ALA A 72 3.69 -1.38 -12.77
C ALA A 72 3.36 0.04 -13.28
N GLN A 73 3.05 0.99 -12.37
CA GLN A 73 2.82 2.39 -12.74
C GLN A 73 4.11 3.04 -13.23
N GLN A 74 5.23 2.74 -12.58
CA GLN A 74 6.55 3.24 -13.01
C GLN A 74 6.93 2.69 -14.38
N LEU A 75 6.65 1.41 -14.65
CA LEU A 75 6.88 0.80 -15.96
C LEU A 75 6.04 1.49 -17.05
N ALA A 76 4.75 1.75 -16.77
CA ALA A 76 3.90 2.50 -17.70
C ALA A 76 4.47 3.90 -17.98
N THR A 77 4.88 4.61 -16.91
CA THR A 77 5.50 5.95 -17.01
C THR A 77 6.79 5.90 -17.83
N TYR A 78 7.67 4.94 -17.56
CA TYR A 78 8.95 4.81 -18.25
C TYR A 78 8.79 4.47 -19.74
N VAL A 79 7.92 3.52 -20.06
CA VAL A 79 7.65 3.17 -21.47
C VAL A 79 6.98 4.32 -22.20
N GLY A 80 6.01 5.00 -21.57
CA GLY A 80 5.42 6.22 -22.13
C GLY A 80 6.47 7.31 -22.38
N TRP A 81 7.43 7.48 -21.48
CA TRP A 81 8.55 8.40 -21.63
C TRP A 81 9.49 7.99 -22.75
N LEU A 82 9.81 6.71 -22.90
CA LEU A 82 10.61 6.20 -24.03
C LEU A 82 9.95 6.51 -25.37
N MET A 83 8.62 6.40 -25.45
CA MET A 83 7.87 6.62 -26.70
C MET A 83 7.70 8.11 -27.02
N HIS A 84 7.29 8.93 -26.08
CA HIS A 84 6.87 10.31 -26.35
C HIS A 84 7.44 11.35 -25.36
N GLY A 85 8.60 11.06 -24.72
CA GLY A 85 9.21 11.94 -23.75
C GLY A 85 8.34 12.15 -22.48
N THR A 86 8.54 13.28 -21.81
CA THR A 86 7.84 13.57 -20.55
C THR A 86 6.32 13.55 -20.67
N LEU A 87 5.77 14.06 -21.78
CA LEU A 87 4.32 14.05 -22.02
C LEU A 87 3.77 12.64 -22.12
N GLY A 88 4.47 11.74 -22.84
CA GLY A 88 4.09 10.34 -22.93
C GLY A 88 4.17 9.62 -21.59
N GLY A 89 5.19 9.92 -20.78
CA GLY A 89 5.33 9.37 -19.43
C GLY A 89 4.20 9.80 -18.49
N VAL A 90 3.87 11.10 -18.47
CA VAL A 90 2.75 11.63 -17.66
C VAL A 90 1.42 11.05 -18.12
N MET A 91 1.20 10.96 -19.43
CA MET A 91 -0.02 10.38 -19.98
C MET A 91 -0.17 8.91 -19.62
N ALA A 92 0.84 8.08 -19.85
CA ALA A 92 0.78 6.65 -19.60
C ALA A 92 0.66 6.35 -18.08
N GLY A 93 1.50 6.95 -17.26
CA GLY A 93 1.47 6.76 -15.80
C GLY A 93 0.19 7.32 -15.17
N GLY A 94 -0.30 8.46 -15.63
CA GLY A 94 -1.56 9.05 -15.18
C GLY A 94 -2.77 8.19 -15.53
N LEU A 95 -2.89 7.77 -16.80
CA LEU A 95 -3.95 6.85 -17.24
C LEU A 95 -3.94 5.55 -16.47
N PHE A 96 -2.76 5.04 -16.10
CA PHE A 96 -2.64 3.79 -15.34
C PHE A 96 -3.21 3.91 -13.91
N VAL A 97 -3.17 5.09 -13.30
CA VAL A 97 -3.68 5.35 -11.94
C VAL A 97 -5.16 5.75 -11.94
N LEU A 98 -5.60 6.55 -12.91
CA LEU A 98 -6.91 7.21 -12.90
C LEU A 98 -8.12 6.27 -12.75
N PRO A 99 -8.25 5.14 -13.51
CA PRO A 99 -9.41 4.26 -13.35
C PRO A 99 -9.50 3.66 -11.95
N GLY A 100 -8.36 3.24 -11.38
CA GLY A 100 -8.29 2.73 -10.02
C GLY A 100 -8.64 3.79 -8.99
N ALA A 101 -8.10 5.00 -9.14
CA ALA A 101 -8.42 6.11 -8.25
C ALA A 101 -9.90 6.48 -8.27
N ALA A 102 -10.52 6.53 -9.44
CA ALA A 102 -11.95 6.78 -9.57
C ALA A 102 -12.79 5.65 -8.96
N ALA A 103 -12.41 4.39 -9.21
CA ALA A 103 -13.11 3.22 -8.68
C ALA A 103 -13.02 3.17 -7.14
N ILE A 104 -11.82 3.30 -6.58
CA ILE A 104 -11.63 3.28 -5.11
C ILE A 104 -12.31 4.49 -4.45
N MET A 105 -12.32 5.66 -5.07
CA MET A 105 -13.06 6.81 -4.56
C MET A 105 -14.56 6.50 -4.46
N GLY A 106 -15.15 6.00 -5.54
CA GLY A 106 -16.57 5.61 -5.55
C GLY A 106 -16.88 4.51 -4.53
N LEU A 107 -16.04 3.47 -4.46
CA LEU A 107 -16.18 2.38 -3.51
C LEU A 107 -16.00 2.84 -2.06
N SER A 108 -15.12 3.81 -1.79
CA SER A 108 -14.94 4.40 -0.45
C SER A 108 -16.20 5.14 -0.01
N VAL A 109 -16.86 5.90 -0.91
CA VAL A 109 -18.14 6.54 -0.64
C VAL A 109 -19.24 5.50 -0.38
N VAL A 110 -19.33 4.47 -1.22
CA VAL A 110 -20.27 3.35 -1.03
C VAL A 110 -20.03 2.65 0.30
N TYR A 111 -18.77 2.43 0.66
CA TYR A 111 -18.36 1.78 1.91
C TYR A 111 -18.85 2.54 3.14
N VAL A 112 -18.65 3.86 3.21
CA VAL A 112 -19.08 4.65 4.38
C VAL A 112 -20.59 4.83 4.47
N LEU A 113 -21.30 4.84 3.32
CA LEU A 113 -22.75 4.99 3.28
C LEU A 113 -23.50 3.68 3.53
N PHE A 114 -23.02 2.58 2.98
CA PHE A 114 -23.75 1.31 2.91
C PHE A 114 -23.02 0.14 3.56
N GLY A 115 -21.78 0.30 4.03
CA GLY A 115 -20.98 -0.80 4.61
C GLY A 115 -21.61 -1.48 5.82
N LYS A 116 -22.50 -0.78 6.55
CA LYS A 116 -23.24 -1.31 7.69
C LYS A 116 -24.51 -2.11 7.30
N ILE A 117 -24.90 -2.13 6.02
CA ILE A 117 -26.05 -2.92 5.55
C ILE A 117 -25.65 -4.39 5.54
N GLY A 118 -26.49 -5.26 6.14
CA GLY A 118 -26.17 -6.66 6.38
C GLY A 118 -25.68 -7.43 5.14
N ILE A 119 -26.29 -7.23 3.97
CA ILE A 119 -25.84 -7.88 2.72
C ILE A 119 -24.45 -7.38 2.27
N VAL A 120 -24.16 -6.08 2.46
CA VAL A 120 -22.87 -5.48 2.12
C VAL A 120 -21.80 -5.98 3.10
N ALA A 121 -22.11 -6.01 4.39
CA ALA A 121 -21.23 -6.57 5.41
C ALA A 121 -20.90 -8.05 5.16
N ALA A 122 -21.88 -8.83 4.71
CA ALA A 122 -21.71 -10.23 4.33
C ALA A 122 -20.82 -10.40 3.06
N ALA A 123 -20.97 -9.49 2.09
CA ALA A 123 -20.09 -9.45 0.92
C ALA A 123 -18.63 -9.19 1.33
N PHE A 124 -18.39 -8.21 2.22
CA PHE A 124 -17.07 -7.93 2.78
C PHE A 124 -16.52 -9.08 3.63
N PHE A 125 -17.38 -9.81 4.34
CA PHE A 125 -16.97 -10.98 5.10
C PHE A 125 -16.36 -12.06 4.18
N GLY A 126 -17.02 -12.39 3.07
CA GLY A 126 -16.49 -13.32 2.06
C GLY A 126 -15.23 -12.77 1.38
N LEU A 127 -15.20 -11.46 1.09
CA LEU A 127 -14.06 -10.77 0.49
C LEU A 127 -12.78 -10.91 1.34
N LYS A 128 -12.86 -10.70 2.66
CA LYS A 128 -11.73 -10.83 3.60
C LYS A 128 -11.09 -12.21 3.57
N ALA A 129 -11.89 -13.28 3.53
CA ALA A 129 -11.38 -14.64 3.44
C ALA A 129 -10.58 -14.88 2.16
N ALA A 130 -11.04 -14.35 1.03
CA ALA A 130 -10.31 -14.40 -0.24
C ALA A 130 -9.01 -13.58 -0.21
N VAL A 131 -9.05 -12.36 0.36
CA VAL A 131 -7.88 -11.49 0.51
C VAL A 131 -6.78 -12.17 1.31
N LEU A 132 -7.13 -12.82 2.42
CA LEU A 132 -6.17 -13.58 3.22
C LEU A 132 -5.45 -14.64 2.38
N ALA A 133 -6.20 -15.43 1.61
CA ALA A 133 -5.62 -16.44 0.74
C ALA A 133 -4.71 -15.84 -0.35
N ILE A 134 -5.08 -14.69 -0.92
CA ILE A 134 -4.29 -13.95 -1.91
C ILE A 134 -2.98 -13.43 -1.31
N VAL A 135 -3.00 -12.89 -0.09
CA VAL A 135 -1.79 -12.41 0.60
C VAL A 135 -0.84 -13.58 0.88
N VAL A 136 -1.36 -14.72 1.33
CA VAL A 136 -0.55 -15.95 1.51
C VAL A 136 0.05 -16.41 0.17
N GLU A 137 -0.72 -16.39 -0.92
CA GLU A 137 -0.21 -16.68 -2.27
C GLU A 137 0.91 -15.71 -2.66
N ALA A 138 0.76 -14.42 -2.36
CA ALA A 138 1.79 -13.41 -2.63
C ALA A 138 3.09 -13.70 -1.86
N VAL A 139 3.02 -14.07 -0.57
CA VAL A 139 4.20 -14.49 0.23
C VAL A 139 4.94 -15.64 -0.46
N ILE A 140 4.20 -16.69 -0.85
CA ILE A 140 4.79 -17.87 -1.49
C ILE A 140 5.40 -17.52 -2.84
N ARG A 141 4.70 -16.75 -3.68
CA ARG A 141 5.12 -16.35 -5.02
C ARG A 141 6.36 -15.47 -4.98
N ILE A 142 6.37 -14.44 -4.12
CA ILE A 142 7.51 -13.53 -3.96
C ILE A 142 8.67 -14.27 -3.30
N GLY A 143 8.41 -15.08 -2.28
CA GLY A 143 9.42 -15.88 -1.58
C GLY A 143 10.18 -16.83 -2.52
N LYS A 144 9.48 -17.55 -3.41
CA LYS A 144 10.12 -18.42 -4.40
C LYS A 144 11.08 -17.67 -5.35
N ARG A 145 10.84 -16.41 -5.62
CA ARG A 145 11.69 -15.57 -6.49
C ARG A 145 12.84 -14.91 -5.73
N ALA A 146 12.55 -14.38 -4.54
CA ALA A 146 13.47 -13.56 -3.76
C ALA A 146 14.45 -14.37 -2.91
N LEU A 147 14.05 -15.54 -2.37
CA LEU A 147 14.80 -16.31 -1.40
C LEU A 147 15.68 -17.40 -2.05
N ALA A 148 16.52 -17.02 -2.99
CA ALA A 148 17.31 -17.95 -3.81
C ALA A 148 18.42 -18.70 -3.05
N ASN A 149 18.86 -18.22 -1.89
CA ASN A 149 19.92 -18.81 -1.09
C ASN A 149 19.69 -18.61 0.41
N ARG A 150 20.48 -19.33 1.25
CA ARG A 150 20.35 -19.29 2.71
C ARG A 150 20.57 -17.91 3.31
N ALA A 151 21.44 -17.08 2.74
CA ALA A 151 21.69 -15.73 3.24
C ALA A 151 20.45 -14.85 3.07
N LEU A 152 19.80 -14.91 1.91
CA LEU A 152 18.54 -14.18 1.64
C LEU A 152 17.39 -14.70 2.50
N GLN A 153 17.33 -16.02 2.74
CA GLN A 153 16.38 -16.61 3.69
C GLN A 153 16.61 -16.10 5.12
N GLY A 154 17.88 -15.99 5.54
CA GLY A 154 18.26 -15.42 6.83
C GLY A 154 17.85 -13.96 6.97
N ILE A 155 18.01 -13.14 5.91
CA ILE A 155 17.56 -11.75 5.90
C ILE A 155 16.02 -11.66 6.03
N ALA A 156 15.28 -12.50 5.31
CA ALA A 156 13.81 -12.55 5.42
C ALA A 156 13.36 -12.96 6.83
N ALA A 157 13.99 -13.98 7.41
CA ALA A 157 13.70 -14.43 8.77
C ALA A 157 14.05 -13.35 9.82
N ALA A 158 15.17 -12.65 9.68
CA ALA A 158 15.56 -11.54 10.54
C ALA A 158 14.56 -10.37 10.41
N ALA A 159 14.16 -10.01 9.20
CA ALA A 159 13.17 -8.97 8.96
C ALA A 159 11.81 -9.32 9.59
N PHE A 160 11.34 -10.57 9.41
CA PHE A 160 10.14 -11.06 10.06
C PHE A 160 10.24 -10.98 11.59
N ALA A 161 11.31 -11.52 12.17
CA ALA A 161 11.52 -11.50 13.61
C ALA A 161 11.58 -10.07 14.18
N SER A 162 12.25 -9.17 13.47
CA SER A 162 12.37 -7.76 13.88
C SER A 162 11.03 -7.04 13.95
N ILE A 163 10.15 -7.25 12.96
CA ILE A 163 8.84 -6.59 12.95
C ILE A 163 7.84 -7.30 13.86
N PHE A 164 7.81 -8.65 13.85
CA PHE A 164 6.79 -9.43 14.57
C PHE A 164 7.01 -9.43 16.08
N PHE A 165 8.25 -9.58 16.54
CA PHE A 165 8.56 -9.70 17.98
C PHE A 165 8.98 -8.39 18.62
N PHE A 166 9.66 -7.50 17.87
CA PHE A 166 10.29 -6.29 18.42
C PHE A 166 9.68 -4.99 17.92
N ASP A 167 8.65 -5.06 17.09
CA ASP A 167 7.96 -3.89 16.53
C ASP A 167 8.88 -2.87 15.87
N VAL A 168 9.96 -3.36 15.22
CA VAL A 168 10.93 -2.52 14.54
C VAL A 168 10.27 -1.87 13.33
N ALA A 169 10.38 -0.54 13.24
CA ALA A 169 9.78 0.22 12.15
C ALA A 169 10.28 -0.25 10.77
N PHE A 170 9.36 -0.49 9.84
CA PHE A 170 9.61 -0.97 8.48
C PHE A 170 10.77 -0.24 7.76
N PRO A 171 10.87 1.11 7.79
CA PRO A 171 11.98 1.82 7.14
C PRO A 171 13.36 1.40 7.64
N LEU A 172 13.50 1.07 8.94
CA LEU A 172 14.77 0.61 9.51
C LEU A 172 15.16 -0.78 9.03
N ILE A 173 14.15 -1.66 8.85
CA ILE A 173 14.36 -3.01 8.29
C ILE A 173 14.87 -2.91 6.85
N ILE A 174 14.23 -2.08 6.02
CA ILE A 174 14.63 -1.84 4.63
C ILE A 174 16.03 -1.24 4.56
N LEU A 175 16.32 -0.24 5.38
CA LEU A 175 17.64 0.40 5.45
C LEU A 175 18.73 -0.62 5.86
N GLY A 176 18.48 -1.39 6.93
CA GLY A 176 19.40 -2.42 7.41
C GLY A 176 19.66 -3.49 6.35
N ALA A 177 18.64 -4.03 5.73
CA ALA A 177 18.75 -4.99 4.64
C ALA A 177 19.52 -4.40 3.44
N GLY A 178 19.19 -3.15 3.07
CA GLY A 178 19.88 -2.42 2.01
C GLY A 178 21.37 -2.26 2.26
N LEU A 179 21.77 -1.89 3.49
CA LEU A 179 23.16 -1.77 3.88
C LEU A 179 23.89 -3.12 3.82
N VAL A 180 23.31 -4.19 4.36
CA VAL A 180 23.88 -5.55 4.30
C VAL A 180 24.10 -5.96 2.84
N GLY A 181 23.08 -5.78 1.99
CA GLY A 181 23.17 -6.10 0.56
C GLY A 181 24.17 -5.22 -0.20
N TYR A 182 24.27 -3.93 0.12
CA TYR A 182 25.22 -3.00 -0.47
C TYR A 182 26.67 -3.43 -0.20
N PHE A 183 27.01 -3.69 1.05
CA PHE A 183 28.34 -4.14 1.40
C PHE A 183 28.65 -5.54 0.86
N GLY A 184 27.67 -6.46 0.84
CA GLY A 184 27.80 -7.77 0.22
C GLY A 184 28.06 -7.69 -1.28
N GLY A 185 27.29 -6.85 -2.00
CA GLY A 185 27.49 -6.59 -3.42
C GLY A 185 28.83 -5.91 -3.74
N LYS A 186 29.24 -4.92 -2.93
CA LYS A 186 30.53 -4.23 -3.05
C LYS A 186 31.72 -5.19 -2.86
N LYS A 187 31.60 -6.15 -1.91
CA LYS A 187 32.62 -7.19 -1.67
C LYS A 187 32.53 -8.34 -2.69
N GLY A 188 31.56 -8.32 -3.60
CA GLY A 188 31.41 -9.36 -4.62
C GLY A 188 30.93 -10.71 -4.07
N TRP A 189 30.22 -10.73 -2.93
CA TRP A 189 29.70 -11.98 -2.39
C TRP A 189 28.66 -12.58 -3.34
N PRO A 190 28.80 -13.86 -3.72
CA PRO A 190 27.94 -14.49 -4.72
C PRO A 190 26.47 -14.55 -4.29
N GLN A 191 26.18 -14.49 -2.99
CA GLN A 191 24.83 -14.51 -2.43
C GLN A 191 24.00 -13.27 -2.82
N PHE A 192 24.69 -12.14 -3.07
CA PHE A 192 24.08 -10.86 -3.45
C PHE A 192 24.28 -10.51 -4.93
N SER A 193 24.89 -11.40 -5.69
CA SER A 193 24.95 -11.26 -7.15
C SER A 193 23.55 -11.52 -7.68
N GLY A 194 22.85 -10.46 -8.11
CA GLY A 194 21.57 -10.60 -8.78
C GLY A 194 21.74 -11.57 -9.95
N ARG A 195 20.73 -12.42 -10.20
CA ARG A 195 20.68 -13.23 -11.42
C ARG A 195 20.65 -12.26 -12.61
N ALA A 196 21.83 -11.99 -13.18
CA ALA A 196 21.89 -11.41 -14.50
C ALA A 196 21.16 -12.41 -15.42
N HIS A 197 19.94 -12.07 -15.81
CA HIS A 197 19.29 -12.79 -16.89
C HIS A 197 20.14 -12.50 -18.14
N ALA A 198 21.00 -13.44 -18.48
CA ALA A 198 21.68 -13.47 -19.75
C ALA A 198 20.60 -13.73 -20.83
N SER A 199 19.97 -12.67 -21.29
CA SER A 199 19.08 -12.70 -22.43
C SER A 199 19.93 -12.60 -23.69
N GLY A 200 20.40 -13.73 -24.15
CA GLY A 200 20.81 -13.90 -25.55
C GLY A 200 19.54 -13.98 -26.43
N VAL A 201 18.75 -12.93 -26.49
CA VAL A 201 17.60 -12.83 -27.40
C VAL A 201 18.03 -12.04 -28.63
N LYS A 202 17.84 -12.65 -29.78
CA LYS A 202 18.06 -12.06 -31.10
C LYS A 202 17.31 -10.74 -31.22
N SER A 203 17.88 -9.78 -31.98
CA SER A 203 17.25 -8.52 -32.36
C SER A 203 15.87 -8.80 -32.98
N ASP A 204 14.84 -8.40 -32.29
CA ASP A 204 13.45 -8.48 -32.75
C ASP A 204 13.12 -7.20 -33.52
N ASP A 205 12.26 -7.33 -34.56
CA ASP A 205 11.68 -6.24 -35.38
C ASP A 205 10.73 -5.34 -34.55
N SER A 206 11.23 -4.75 -33.47
CA SER A 206 10.44 -3.83 -32.63
C SER A 206 10.56 -2.38 -33.15
N LEU A 207 9.48 -1.59 -33.00
CA LEU A 207 9.42 -0.20 -33.50
C LEU A 207 10.48 0.72 -32.89
N LEU A 208 10.85 0.52 -31.61
CA LEU A 208 11.88 1.31 -30.94
C LEU A 208 13.31 0.78 -31.22
N GLY A 209 13.47 -0.44 -31.81
CA GLY A 209 14.77 -1.06 -32.04
C GLY A 209 15.67 -1.04 -30.79
N ASP A 210 16.98 -1.26 -30.96
CA ASP A 210 17.97 -1.19 -29.86
C ASP A 210 18.54 0.22 -29.64
N LEU A 211 18.23 1.18 -30.52
CA LEU A 211 18.72 2.56 -30.41
C LEU A 211 17.87 3.36 -29.41
N LEU A 212 18.54 4.01 -28.49
CA LEU A 212 17.88 4.93 -27.55
C LEU A 212 17.40 6.18 -28.32
N PRO A 213 16.13 6.63 -28.11
CA PRO A 213 15.64 7.86 -28.71
C PRO A 213 16.49 9.07 -28.33
N LEU A 214 16.65 10.03 -29.24
CA LEU A 214 17.50 11.23 -29.03
C LEU A 214 17.14 12.05 -27.78
N HIS A 215 15.87 12.03 -27.32
CA HIS A 215 15.42 12.72 -26.13
C HIS A 215 15.87 12.05 -24.81
N THR A 216 16.44 10.85 -24.86
CA THR A 216 16.95 10.13 -23.67
C THR A 216 18.33 10.62 -23.24
N SER A 217 18.98 11.48 -24.04
CA SER A 217 20.28 12.05 -23.67
C SER A 217 20.15 12.93 -22.41
N ALA A 218 20.96 12.64 -21.40
CA ALA A 218 20.96 13.37 -20.14
C ALA A 218 21.38 14.83 -20.36
N SER A 219 20.46 15.77 -20.16
CA SER A 219 20.74 17.19 -20.08
C SER A 219 20.58 17.66 -18.63
N ALA A 220 21.64 18.16 -18.03
CA ALA A 220 21.63 18.64 -16.63
C ALA A 220 20.52 19.67 -16.40
N ARG A 221 20.27 20.57 -17.36
CA ARG A 221 19.21 21.60 -17.27
C ARG A 221 17.81 20.94 -17.29
N ALA A 222 17.57 20.02 -18.20
CA ALA A 222 16.27 19.32 -18.28
C ALA A 222 16.03 18.46 -17.02
N THR A 223 17.04 17.78 -16.53
CA THR A 223 17.00 17.01 -15.29
C THR A 223 16.67 17.92 -14.09
N LEU A 224 17.36 19.07 -13.95
CA LEU A 224 17.11 20.00 -12.85
C LEU A 224 15.69 20.60 -12.92
N GLN A 225 15.21 20.95 -14.11
CA GLN A 225 13.83 21.45 -14.30
C GLN A 225 12.80 20.36 -13.90
N CYS A 226 13.01 19.14 -14.32
CA CYS A 226 12.13 18.02 -13.95
C CYS A 226 12.10 17.80 -12.44
N VAL A 227 13.28 17.76 -11.79
CA VAL A 227 13.38 17.63 -10.33
C VAL A 227 12.67 18.78 -9.63
N ALA A 228 12.91 20.02 -10.06
CA ALA A 228 12.28 21.20 -9.45
C ALA A 228 10.75 21.16 -9.57
N VAL A 229 10.22 20.87 -10.76
CA VAL A 229 8.77 20.81 -11.00
C VAL A 229 8.13 19.65 -10.22
N CYS A 230 8.66 18.44 -10.30
CA CYS A 230 8.10 17.28 -9.62
C CYS A 230 8.20 17.42 -8.08
N SER A 231 9.33 17.92 -7.57
CA SER A 231 9.50 18.18 -6.14
C SER A 231 8.56 19.27 -5.64
N PHE A 232 8.36 20.33 -6.42
CA PHE A 232 7.39 21.36 -6.10
C PHE A 232 5.96 20.80 -6.06
N LEU A 233 5.54 20.08 -7.10
CA LEU A 233 4.20 19.46 -7.16
C LEU A 233 3.97 18.47 -6.00
N TRP A 234 5.00 17.78 -5.56
CA TRP A 234 4.92 16.83 -4.45
C TRP A 234 4.94 17.54 -3.10
N LEU A 235 5.95 18.39 -2.83
CA LEU A 235 6.21 18.94 -1.50
C LEU A 235 5.41 20.19 -1.19
N ALA A 236 4.95 20.97 -2.19
CA ALA A 236 4.19 22.19 -1.96
C ALA A 236 2.88 21.90 -1.18
N PRO A 237 2.00 20.96 -1.59
CA PRO A 237 0.80 20.67 -0.79
C PRO A 237 1.15 20.18 0.62
N VAL A 238 2.20 19.38 0.79
CA VAL A 238 2.65 18.89 2.11
C VAL A 238 3.05 20.08 3.01
N THR A 239 3.88 20.97 2.47
CA THR A 239 4.37 22.14 3.21
C THR A 239 3.24 23.12 3.51
N ILE A 240 2.38 23.40 2.53
CA ILE A 240 1.24 24.32 2.72
C ILE A 240 0.32 23.79 3.83
N LEU A 241 -0.08 22.52 3.78
CA LEU A 241 -0.94 21.94 4.79
C LEU A 241 -0.29 21.95 6.19
N ALA A 242 0.99 21.57 6.30
CA ALA A 242 1.70 21.59 7.57
C ALA A 242 1.80 22.99 8.19
N LEU A 243 2.02 24.03 7.36
CA LEU A 243 2.14 25.41 7.83
C LEU A 243 0.79 26.07 8.12
N THR A 244 -0.27 25.73 7.38
CA THR A 244 -1.58 26.38 7.51
C THR A 244 -2.51 25.69 8.50
N LEU A 245 -2.52 24.34 8.53
CA LEU A 245 -3.39 23.54 9.38
C LEU A 245 -2.69 23.00 10.62
N GLY A 246 -1.36 23.06 10.66
CA GLY A 246 -0.55 22.49 11.73
C GLY A 246 -0.29 20.98 11.59
N PRO A 247 0.69 20.44 12.35
CA PRO A 247 1.12 19.04 12.22
C PRO A 247 0.09 18.01 12.73
N GLU A 248 -0.77 18.40 13.67
CA GLU A 248 -1.78 17.51 14.27
C GLU A 248 -3.03 17.35 13.39
N ASN A 249 -3.18 18.17 12.36
CA ASN A 249 -4.32 18.07 11.46
C ASN A 249 -4.23 16.82 10.58
N VAL A 250 -5.35 16.11 10.40
CA VAL A 250 -5.41 14.85 9.64
C VAL A 250 -4.88 14.99 8.21
N PHE A 251 -5.13 16.11 7.53
CA PHE A 251 -4.61 16.34 6.18
C PHE A 251 -3.09 16.50 6.15
N SER A 252 -2.53 17.18 7.17
CA SER A 252 -1.06 17.30 7.33
C SER A 252 -0.43 15.94 7.62
N GLN A 253 -1.05 15.15 8.52
CA GLN A 253 -0.60 13.80 8.85
C GLN A 253 -0.65 12.89 7.62
N ILE A 254 -1.76 12.89 6.86
CA ILE A 254 -1.91 12.16 5.59
C ILE A 254 -0.79 12.55 4.61
N ALA A 255 -0.60 13.85 4.37
CA ALA A 255 0.39 14.33 3.42
C ALA A 255 1.81 13.91 3.79
N VAL A 256 2.20 14.06 5.05
CA VAL A 256 3.53 13.71 5.55
C VAL A 256 3.74 12.19 5.59
N PHE A 257 2.77 11.45 6.12
CA PHE A 257 2.86 10.01 6.26
C PHE A 257 3.00 9.31 4.90
N PHE A 258 2.08 9.56 3.95
CA PHE A 258 2.13 8.93 2.63
C PHE A 258 3.29 9.43 1.76
N SER A 259 3.78 10.66 1.97
CA SER A 259 5.03 11.12 1.36
C SER A 259 6.24 10.31 1.86
N LYS A 260 6.35 10.04 3.16
CA LYS A 260 7.39 9.17 3.72
C LYS A 260 7.27 7.76 3.15
N MET A 261 6.03 7.25 3.04
CA MET A 261 5.76 5.93 2.46
C MET A 261 6.24 5.82 1.02
N ALA A 262 5.99 6.84 0.18
CA ALA A 262 6.44 6.85 -1.21
C ALA A 262 7.97 6.75 -1.35
N MET A 263 8.73 7.18 -0.33
CA MET A 263 10.21 7.07 -0.30
C MET A 263 10.71 5.67 0.07
N VAL A 264 9.95 4.91 0.86
CA VAL A 264 10.39 3.62 1.41
C VAL A 264 9.65 2.43 0.78
N THR A 265 8.85 2.65 -0.25
CA THR A 265 8.10 1.63 -0.98
C THR A 265 9.02 0.86 -1.93
N PHE A 266 9.80 -0.09 -1.42
CA PHE A 266 10.60 -1.00 -2.23
C PHE A 266 10.05 -2.42 -2.19
N GLY A 267 10.20 -3.18 -3.28
CA GLY A 267 9.88 -4.60 -3.32
C GLY A 267 8.39 -4.93 -3.43
N GLY A 268 7.56 -3.99 -3.90
CA GLY A 268 6.15 -4.21 -4.22
C GLY A 268 5.15 -3.69 -3.20
N ALA A 269 3.89 -3.64 -3.62
CA ALA A 269 2.79 -3.02 -2.87
C ALA A 269 2.54 -3.66 -1.49
N TYR A 270 2.63 -4.99 -1.37
CA TYR A 270 2.29 -5.70 -0.13
C TYR A 270 3.19 -5.35 1.06
N ALA A 271 4.48 -5.06 0.83
CA ALA A 271 5.39 -4.68 1.90
C ALA A 271 5.00 -3.36 2.55
N VAL A 272 4.64 -2.38 1.71
CA VAL A 272 4.16 -1.07 2.16
C VAL A 272 2.85 -1.21 2.92
N LEU A 273 1.95 -2.08 2.43
CA LEU A 273 0.65 -2.29 3.06
C LEU A 273 0.77 -2.86 4.48
N ALA A 274 1.78 -3.67 4.77
CA ALA A 274 2.08 -4.14 6.11
C ALA A 274 2.33 -2.97 7.08
N TYR A 275 3.22 -2.06 6.67
CA TYR A 275 3.54 -0.90 7.49
C TYR A 275 2.38 0.10 7.59
N VAL A 276 1.66 0.33 6.48
CA VAL A 276 0.49 1.21 6.49
C VAL A 276 -0.61 0.64 7.37
N ALA A 277 -0.85 -0.68 7.34
CA ALA A 277 -1.84 -1.34 8.20
C ALA A 277 -1.51 -1.09 9.68
N GLN A 278 -0.27 -1.35 10.08
CA GLN A 278 0.20 -1.11 11.44
C GLN A 278 0.04 0.36 11.84
N GLN A 279 0.57 1.30 11.06
CA GLN A 279 0.51 2.73 11.41
C GLN A 279 -0.92 3.28 11.40
N ALA A 280 -1.73 2.96 10.39
CA ALA A 280 -3.09 3.47 10.25
C ALA A 280 -4.05 2.92 11.30
N VAL A 281 -3.80 1.69 11.80
CA VAL A 281 -4.64 1.03 12.82
C VAL A 281 -4.13 1.34 14.22
N ASP A 282 -2.84 1.10 14.48
CA ASP A 282 -2.30 1.07 15.85
C ASP A 282 -1.83 2.45 16.32
N GLU A 283 -1.25 3.28 15.45
CA GLU A 283 -0.70 4.59 15.81
C GLU A 283 -1.70 5.74 15.56
N PHE A 284 -2.17 5.87 14.31
CA PHE A 284 -3.06 6.97 13.94
C PHE A 284 -4.53 6.70 14.25
N HIS A 285 -4.92 5.46 14.48
CA HIS A 285 -6.32 5.03 14.68
C HIS A 285 -7.28 5.52 13.58
N TRP A 286 -6.77 5.64 12.34
CA TRP A 286 -7.56 6.04 11.18
C TRP A 286 -8.54 4.97 10.75
N LEU A 287 -8.11 3.69 10.87
CA LEU A 287 -8.90 2.51 10.51
C LEU A 287 -8.96 1.51 11.66
N ARG A 288 -9.96 0.63 11.58
CA ARG A 288 -9.98 -0.62 12.35
C ARG A 288 -9.29 -1.72 11.52
N SER A 289 -8.75 -2.75 12.20
CA SER A 289 -8.03 -3.84 11.53
C SER A 289 -8.82 -4.49 10.39
N HIS A 290 -10.13 -4.73 10.58
CA HIS A 290 -10.99 -5.32 9.55
C HIS A 290 -11.23 -4.39 8.34
N GLU A 291 -11.16 -3.07 8.51
CA GLU A 291 -11.36 -2.11 7.42
C GLU A 291 -10.14 -2.02 6.50
N MET A 292 -8.95 -2.27 7.04
CA MET A 292 -7.76 -2.39 6.20
C MET A 292 -7.87 -3.59 5.24
N LEU A 293 -8.44 -4.71 5.71
CA LEU A 293 -8.74 -5.88 4.89
C LEU A 293 -9.82 -5.60 3.84
N ASP A 294 -10.88 -4.88 4.23
CA ASP A 294 -11.93 -4.45 3.31
C ASP A 294 -11.35 -3.58 2.18
N GLY A 295 -10.52 -2.60 2.53
CA GLY A 295 -9.82 -1.74 1.58
C GLY A 295 -8.90 -2.51 0.63
N LEU A 296 -8.15 -3.50 1.14
CA LEU A 296 -7.31 -4.34 0.30
C LEU A 296 -8.15 -5.20 -0.66
N GLY A 297 -9.27 -5.76 -0.18
CA GLY A 297 -10.22 -6.48 -1.03
C GLY A 297 -10.80 -5.60 -2.13
N LEU A 298 -11.17 -4.36 -1.83
CA LEU A 298 -11.61 -3.40 -2.82
C LEU A 298 -10.53 -3.12 -3.87
N ALA A 299 -9.28 -2.93 -3.45
CA ALA A 299 -8.17 -2.67 -4.37
C ALA A 299 -7.85 -3.84 -5.29
N GLU A 300 -7.97 -5.09 -4.81
CA GLU A 300 -7.80 -6.31 -5.62
C GLU A 300 -8.92 -6.48 -6.66
N THR A 301 -10.10 -5.90 -6.43
CA THR A 301 -11.22 -5.95 -7.36
C THR A 301 -11.26 -4.79 -8.36
N THR A 302 -10.41 -3.78 -8.19
CA THR A 302 -10.37 -2.58 -9.03
C THR A 302 -9.20 -2.62 -10.03
N PRO A 303 -9.31 -1.95 -11.18
CA PRO A 303 -8.18 -1.78 -12.09
C PRO A 303 -7.13 -0.84 -11.47
N GLY A 304 -5.90 -0.90 -11.97
CA GLY A 304 -4.82 0.01 -11.54
C GLY A 304 -3.92 -0.56 -10.44
N PRO A 305 -2.91 0.19 -10.00
CA PRO A 305 -1.89 -0.31 -9.09
C PRO A 305 -2.47 -0.65 -7.72
N LEU A 306 -2.12 -1.81 -7.14
CA LEU A 306 -2.63 -2.27 -5.84
C LEU A 306 -2.44 -1.25 -4.71
N VAL A 307 -1.38 -0.44 -4.78
CA VAL A 307 -1.11 0.65 -3.83
C VAL A 307 -2.24 1.69 -3.77
N ILE A 308 -3.18 1.69 -4.72
CA ILE A 308 -4.35 2.59 -4.70
C ILE A 308 -5.24 2.39 -3.45
N VAL A 309 -5.11 1.27 -2.75
CA VAL A 309 -5.75 1.07 -1.43
C VAL A 309 -5.41 2.18 -0.43
N LEU A 310 -4.24 2.81 -0.56
CA LEU A 310 -3.84 3.94 0.29
C LEU A 310 -4.83 5.11 0.18
N GLN A 311 -5.45 5.29 -0.98
CA GLN A 311 -6.52 6.27 -1.17
C GLN A 311 -7.73 5.99 -0.28
N PHE A 312 -8.12 4.71 -0.12
CA PHE A 312 -9.17 4.32 0.81
C PHE A 312 -8.79 4.63 2.26
N VAL A 313 -7.52 4.36 2.64
CA VAL A 313 -7.01 4.69 3.98
C VAL A 313 -7.11 6.20 4.25
N GLY A 314 -6.59 7.02 3.35
CA GLY A 314 -6.65 8.47 3.49
C GLY A 314 -8.07 9.04 3.42
N PHE A 315 -8.96 8.40 2.63
CA PHE A 315 -10.39 8.73 2.61
C PHE A 315 -11.03 8.50 3.98
N LEU A 316 -10.86 7.33 4.59
CA LEU A 316 -11.45 7.01 5.90
C LEU A 316 -10.85 7.88 7.02
N ALA A 317 -9.54 8.14 6.99
CA ALA A 317 -8.87 9.02 7.93
C ALA A 317 -9.53 10.40 7.97
N ALA A 318 -9.64 11.05 6.81
CA ALA A 318 -10.22 12.39 6.70
C ALA A 318 -11.75 12.40 6.88
N TYR A 319 -12.47 11.33 6.46
CA TYR A 319 -13.89 11.17 6.68
C TYR A 319 -14.27 11.16 8.16
N ARG A 320 -13.42 10.54 9.00
CA ARG A 320 -13.62 10.44 10.46
C ARG A 320 -13.19 11.68 11.22
N GLN A 321 -12.28 12.45 10.67
CA GLN A 321 -11.75 13.68 11.25
C GLN A 321 -11.96 14.86 10.28
N PRO A 322 -13.22 15.18 9.92
CA PRO A 322 -13.51 16.12 8.83
C PRO A 322 -13.22 17.58 9.17
N GLY A 323 -13.04 17.91 10.45
CA GLY A 323 -12.91 19.31 10.91
C GLY A 323 -14.18 20.10 10.60
N VAL A 324 -14.04 21.19 9.83
CA VAL A 324 -15.15 22.06 9.41
C VAL A 324 -15.82 21.61 8.09
N LEU A 325 -15.27 20.59 7.43
CA LEU A 325 -15.77 20.12 6.13
C LEU A 325 -16.90 19.09 6.30
N PRO A 326 -17.81 18.97 5.32
CA PRO A 326 -18.70 17.82 5.25
C PRO A 326 -17.89 16.51 5.18
N PRO A 327 -18.25 15.44 5.94
CA PRO A 327 -17.42 14.23 6.05
C PRO A 327 -17.05 13.58 4.71
N ILE A 328 -18.00 13.47 3.78
CA ILE A 328 -17.76 12.89 2.44
C ILE A 328 -16.75 13.74 1.66
N LEU A 329 -16.86 15.08 1.72
CA LEU A 329 -15.92 15.98 1.05
C LEU A 329 -14.52 15.88 1.68
N ALA A 330 -14.44 15.85 3.01
CA ALA A 330 -13.18 15.66 3.71
C ALA A 330 -12.53 14.33 3.32
N GLY A 331 -13.30 13.23 3.30
CA GLY A 331 -12.84 11.93 2.84
C GLY A 331 -12.33 11.96 1.40
N ALA A 332 -13.09 12.57 0.49
CA ALA A 332 -12.68 12.68 -0.92
C ALA A 332 -11.36 13.47 -1.08
N LEU A 333 -11.21 14.60 -0.37
CA LEU A 333 -9.99 15.39 -0.37
C LEU A 333 -8.81 14.62 0.26
N GLY A 334 -9.03 13.90 1.38
CA GLY A 334 -8.01 13.05 2.00
C GLY A 334 -7.54 11.92 1.08
N GLY A 335 -8.49 11.26 0.39
CA GLY A 335 -8.18 10.23 -0.60
C GLY A 335 -7.41 10.77 -1.81
N LEU A 336 -7.82 11.92 -2.36
CA LEU A 336 -7.12 12.58 -3.47
C LEU A 336 -5.72 13.02 -3.05
N LEU A 337 -5.57 13.60 -1.86
CA LEU A 337 -4.28 14.00 -1.31
C LEU A 337 -3.34 12.79 -1.17
N THR A 338 -3.85 11.68 -0.62
CA THR A 338 -3.09 10.43 -0.50
C THR A 338 -2.61 9.93 -1.86
N THR A 339 -3.51 9.90 -2.85
CA THR A 339 -3.14 9.51 -4.23
C THR A 339 -2.07 10.43 -4.80
N TRP A 340 -2.23 11.73 -4.61
CA TRP A 340 -1.26 12.72 -5.09
C TRP A 340 0.13 12.52 -4.52
N VAL A 341 0.27 12.50 -3.18
CA VAL A 341 1.58 12.38 -2.53
C VAL A 341 2.21 10.99 -2.67
N THR A 342 1.43 9.97 -3.03
CA THR A 342 1.93 8.61 -3.30
C THR A 342 2.47 8.49 -4.72
N PHE A 343 1.78 9.04 -5.72
CA PHE A 343 2.12 8.79 -7.13
C PHE A 343 2.98 9.88 -7.78
N VAL A 344 2.90 11.14 -7.34
CA VAL A 344 3.76 12.21 -7.90
C VAL A 344 5.26 11.91 -7.73
N PRO A 345 5.75 11.41 -6.59
CA PRO A 345 7.16 11.02 -6.45
C PRO A 345 7.59 9.94 -7.45
N CYS A 346 6.70 9.05 -7.87
CA CYS A 346 7.02 8.00 -8.85
C CYS A 346 7.40 8.59 -10.21
N PHE A 347 6.73 9.65 -10.64
CA PHE A 347 7.12 10.39 -11.84
C PHE A 347 8.49 11.04 -11.68
N LEU A 348 8.78 11.63 -10.51
CA LEU A 348 10.09 12.20 -10.21
C LEU A 348 11.19 11.15 -10.37
N TRP A 349 11.04 9.97 -9.76
CA TRP A 349 12.05 8.91 -9.83
C TRP A 349 12.28 8.44 -11.27
N ILE A 350 11.21 8.25 -12.03
CA ILE A 350 11.33 7.83 -13.43
C ILE A 350 12.03 8.90 -14.26
N PHE A 351 11.58 10.14 -14.23
CA PHE A 351 12.15 11.19 -15.10
C PHE A 351 13.57 11.59 -14.68
N LEU A 352 13.90 11.50 -13.37
CA LEU A 352 15.24 11.73 -12.87
C LEU A 352 16.19 10.61 -13.30
N GLY A 353 15.79 9.37 -13.13
CA GLY A 353 16.67 8.23 -13.28
C GLY A 353 16.74 7.66 -14.71
N ALA A 354 15.68 7.82 -15.50
CA ALA A 354 15.60 7.24 -16.85
C ALA A 354 16.82 7.55 -17.76
N PRO A 355 17.37 8.77 -17.76
CA PRO A 355 18.58 9.07 -18.56
C PRO A 355 19.86 8.37 -18.05
N TYR A 356 19.84 7.83 -16.83
CA TYR A 356 21.01 7.22 -16.18
C TYR A 356 20.90 5.71 -15.99
N VAL A 357 19.83 5.09 -16.48
CA VAL A 357 19.53 3.65 -16.33
C VAL A 357 20.72 2.75 -16.70
N GLU A 358 21.38 3.03 -17.81
CA GLU A 358 22.52 2.25 -18.30
C GLU A 358 23.71 2.28 -17.30
N LYS A 359 23.94 3.41 -16.62
CA LYS A 359 25.00 3.55 -15.60
C LYS A 359 24.70 2.83 -14.29
N LEU A 360 23.41 2.70 -13.96
CA LEU A 360 22.96 2.04 -12.72
C LEU A 360 22.99 0.52 -12.83
N ARG A 361 22.87 -0.03 -14.04
CA ARG A 361 22.79 -1.46 -14.32
C ARG A 361 24.03 -2.22 -13.84
N ASP A 362 25.21 -1.66 -14.04
CA ASP A 362 26.49 -2.35 -13.76
C ASP A 362 26.98 -2.20 -12.31
N ASN A 363 26.21 -1.49 -11.48
CA ASN A 363 26.59 -1.26 -10.07
C ASN A 363 26.21 -2.47 -9.20
N ARG A 364 27.22 -3.35 -8.95
CA ARG A 364 27.05 -4.55 -8.12
C ARG A 364 26.61 -4.25 -6.69
N ALA A 365 27.04 -3.12 -6.11
CA ALA A 365 26.66 -2.75 -4.76
C ALA A 365 25.17 -2.39 -4.68
N LEU A 366 24.65 -1.63 -5.66
CA LEU A 366 23.25 -1.30 -5.75
C LEU A 366 22.39 -2.55 -6.01
N ALA A 367 22.79 -3.42 -6.94
CA ALA A 367 22.12 -4.69 -7.21
C ALA A 367 22.07 -5.58 -5.96
N GLY A 368 23.16 -5.64 -5.18
CA GLY A 368 23.19 -6.36 -3.90
C GLY A 368 22.23 -5.77 -2.86
N ALA A 369 22.20 -4.43 -2.72
CA ALA A 369 21.28 -3.75 -1.83
C ALA A 369 19.82 -4.12 -2.13
N LEU A 370 19.43 -4.04 -3.40
CA LEU A 370 18.06 -4.34 -3.83
C LEU A 370 17.69 -5.81 -3.66
N THR A 371 18.63 -6.72 -3.93
CA THR A 371 18.45 -8.15 -3.68
C THR A 371 18.13 -8.42 -2.21
N ALA A 372 18.88 -7.80 -1.28
CA ALA A 372 18.66 -7.93 0.15
C ALA A 372 17.37 -7.25 0.63
N ILE A 373 17.05 -6.06 0.09
CA ILE A 373 15.76 -5.39 0.34
C ILE A 373 14.59 -6.28 -0.11
N THR A 374 14.63 -6.82 -1.32
CA THR A 374 13.58 -7.71 -1.82
C THR A 374 13.43 -8.98 -0.95
N ALA A 375 14.54 -9.51 -0.43
CA ALA A 375 14.49 -10.63 0.51
C ALA A 375 13.84 -10.23 1.86
N SER A 376 14.19 -9.08 2.43
CA SER A 376 13.59 -8.61 3.69
C SER A 376 12.09 -8.35 3.56
N VAL A 377 11.65 -7.87 2.40
CA VAL A 377 10.23 -7.66 2.07
C VAL A 377 9.42 -8.95 2.21
N VAL A 378 9.97 -10.12 1.89
CA VAL A 378 9.26 -11.40 2.09
C VAL A 378 8.91 -11.62 3.56
N GLY A 379 9.85 -11.32 4.48
CA GLY A 379 9.59 -11.39 5.92
C GLY A 379 8.51 -10.41 6.38
N VAL A 380 8.51 -9.20 5.83
CA VAL A 380 7.50 -8.18 6.14
C VAL A 380 6.10 -8.57 5.64
N ILE A 381 6.00 -9.11 4.41
CA ILE A 381 4.71 -9.59 3.87
C ILE A 381 4.21 -10.82 4.66
N LEU A 382 5.12 -11.67 5.15
CA LEU A 382 4.76 -12.79 6.02
C LEU A 382 4.15 -12.28 7.34
N ASN A 383 4.73 -11.23 7.93
CA ASN A 383 4.15 -10.56 9.10
C ASN A 383 2.73 -10.06 8.81
N LEU A 384 2.51 -9.39 7.67
CA LEU A 384 1.18 -8.96 7.25
C LEU A 384 0.20 -10.12 7.11
N ALA A 385 0.63 -11.22 6.49
CA ALA A 385 -0.21 -12.41 6.32
C ALA A 385 -0.64 -13.01 7.67
N ILE A 386 0.27 -13.05 8.65
CA ILE A 386 -0.01 -13.52 10.01
C ILE A 386 -0.96 -12.55 10.71
N TRP A 387 -0.69 -11.25 10.65
CA TRP A 387 -1.55 -10.23 11.25
C TRP A 387 -2.98 -10.29 10.67
N PHE A 388 -3.12 -10.41 9.35
CA PHE A 388 -4.42 -10.61 8.71
C PHE A 388 -5.09 -11.92 9.14
N SER A 389 -4.31 -13.02 9.24
CA SER A 389 -4.85 -14.32 9.69
C SER A 389 -5.45 -14.22 11.08
N ILE A 390 -4.76 -13.55 11.99
CA ILE A 390 -5.23 -13.32 13.36
C ILE A 390 -6.55 -12.55 13.35
N HIS A 391 -6.64 -11.43 12.62
CA HIS A 391 -7.81 -10.55 12.62
C HIS A 391 -8.98 -11.01 11.73
N VAL A 392 -8.77 -11.99 10.84
CA VAL A 392 -9.85 -12.60 10.04
C VAL A 392 -10.42 -13.82 10.69
N LEU A 393 -9.55 -14.67 11.28
CA LEU A 393 -9.94 -15.98 11.76
C LEU A 393 -10.29 -16.02 13.24
N PHE A 394 -9.93 -14.98 14.02
CA PHE A 394 -10.15 -14.95 15.47
C PHE A 394 -10.84 -13.66 15.88
N HIS A 395 -11.77 -13.76 16.82
CA HIS A 395 -12.48 -12.59 17.36
C HIS A 395 -11.74 -11.92 18.52
N GLU A 396 -10.88 -12.66 19.22
CA GLU A 396 -10.17 -12.17 20.41
C GLU A 396 -8.67 -12.48 20.32
N THR A 397 -7.87 -11.52 20.74
CA THR A 397 -6.41 -11.63 20.83
C THR A 397 -5.95 -11.27 22.25
N ALA A 398 -4.85 -11.83 22.69
CA ALA A 398 -4.20 -11.48 23.95
C ALA A 398 -2.84 -10.86 23.67
N PRO A 399 -2.56 -9.63 24.14
CA PRO A 399 -1.26 -8.99 23.97
C PRO A 399 -0.23 -9.64 24.90
N VAL A 400 0.89 -10.05 24.34
CA VAL A 400 2.06 -10.53 25.08
C VAL A 400 3.14 -9.44 25.06
N ARG A 401 3.44 -8.91 26.24
CA ARG A 401 4.46 -7.87 26.41
C ARG A 401 5.43 -8.29 27.52
N GLY A 402 6.73 -8.27 27.23
CA GLY A 402 7.77 -8.57 28.22
C GLY A 402 9.15 -8.69 27.57
N LEU A 403 10.21 -8.33 28.29
CA LEU A 403 11.62 -8.45 27.86
C LEU A 403 11.90 -7.86 26.45
N GLY A 404 11.19 -6.80 26.04
CA GLY A 404 11.33 -6.19 24.71
C GLY A 404 10.48 -6.84 23.61
N PHE A 405 9.70 -7.89 23.91
CA PHE A 405 8.74 -8.49 22.99
C PHE A 405 7.39 -7.79 23.09
N SER A 406 6.76 -7.57 21.92
CA SER A 406 5.40 -7.03 21.82
C SER A 406 4.71 -7.71 20.62
N PHE A 407 3.82 -8.67 20.88
CA PHE A 407 3.04 -9.33 19.83
C PHE A 407 1.70 -9.82 20.40
N GLU A 408 0.75 -10.12 19.50
CA GLU A 408 -0.58 -10.62 19.83
C GLU A 408 -0.69 -12.10 19.56
N ILE A 409 -1.27 -12.84 20.52
CA ILE A 409 -1.60 -14.26 20.36
C ILE A 409 -3.11 -14.41 20.20
N PRO A 410 -3.60 -15.12 19.16
CA PRO A 410 -5.02 -15.38 19.01
C PRO A 410 -5.50 -16.36 20.08
N LEU A 411 -6.68 -16.14 20.65
CA LEU A 411 -7.35 -17.08 21.53
C LEU A 411 -8.02 -18.16 20.67
N LEU A 412 -7.54 -19.38 20.73
CA LEU A 412 -8.03 -20.50 19.92
C LEU A 412 -9.54 -20.76 20.08
N ALA A 413 -10.10 -20.45 21.25
CA ALA A 413 -11.53 -20.58 21.51
C ALA A 413 -12.38 -19.54 20.74
N SER A 414 -11.76 -18.48 20.20
CA SER A 414 -12.44 -17.40 19.47
C SER A 414 -12.39 -17.55 17.94
N VAL A 415 -12.01 -18.74 17.43
CA VAL A 415 -11.98 -19.03 15.99
C VAL A 415 -13.37 -18.82 15.37
N ASP A 416 -13.44 -18.10 14.26
CA ASP A 416 -14.62 -18.03 13.40
C ASP A 416 -14.60 -19.20 12.40
N PRO A 417 -15.46 -20.22 12.59
CA PRO A 417 -15.45 -21.41 11.74
C PRO A 417 -15.87 -21.11 10.29
N LEU A 418 -16.72 -20.10 10.08
CA LEU A 418 -17.16 -19.72 8.73
C LEU A 418 -16.05 -18.95 7.98
N ALA A 419 -15.36 -18.04 8.67
CA ALA A 419 -14.19 -17.38 8.10
C ALA A 419 -13.10 -18.39 7.74
N LEU A 420 -12.84 -19.38 8.60
CA LEU A 420 -11.88 -20.45 8.35
C LEU A 420 -12.29 -21.29 7.14
N LEU A 421 -13.55 -21.72 7.06
CA LEU A 421 -14.07 -22.50 5.93
C LEU A 421 -13.95 -21.75 4.61
N LEU A 422 -14.35 -20.47 4.58
CA LEU A 422 -14.22 -19.62 3.39
C LEU A 422 -12.75 -19.41 3.00
N THR A 423 -11.85 -19.21 3.97
CA THR A 423 -10.42 -19.04 3.71
C THR A 423 -9.79 -20.31 3.13
N ILE A 424 -10.15 -21.49 3.66
CA ILE A 424 -9.72 -22.78 3.10
C ILE A 424 -10.26 -22.94 1.68
N GLY A 425 -11.54 -22.62 1.45
CA GLY A 425 -12.14 -22.63 0.12
C GLY A 425 -11.44 -21.72 -0.86
N ALA A 426 -11.10 -20.49 -0.45
CA ALA A 426 -10.33 -19.54 -1.23
C ALA A 426 -8.91 -20.06 -1.54
N ALA A 427 -8.23 -20.64 -0.56
CA ALA A 427 -6.91 -21.24 -0.75
C ALA A 427 -6.96 -22.40 -1.75
N LEU A 428 -7.95 -23.29 -1.65
CA LEU A 428 -8.16 -24.37 -2.62
C LEU A 428 -8.44 -23.83 -4.03
N ALA A 429 -9.26 -22.78 -4.14
CA ALA A 429 -9.55 -22.12 -5.41
C ALA A 429 -8.28 -21.57 -6.08
N LEU A 430 -7.39 -20.93 -5.31
CA LEU A 430 -6.14 -20.37 -5.80
C LEU A 430 -5.08 -21.43 -6.08
N PHE A 431 -4.78 -22.28 -5.08
CA PHE A 431 -3.62 -23.18 -5.15
C PHE A 431 -3.90 -24.50 -5.88
N ARG A 432 -5.12 -25.05 -5.76
CA ARG A 432 -5.45 -26.37 -6.35
C ARG A 432 -6.12 -26.25 -7.71
N PHE A 433 -7.02 -25.26 -7.86
CA PHE A 433 -7.79 -25.07 -9.09
C PHE A 433 -7.23 -23.97 -9.99
N GLY A 434 -6.25 -23.18 -9.53
CA GLY A 434 -5.60 -22.12 -10.34
C GLY A 434 -6.56 -21.01 -10.75
N LEU A 435 -7.64 -20.80 -10.02
CA LEU A 435 -8.58 -19.70 -10.29
C LEU A 435 -7.88 -18.39 -9.94
N GLY A 436 -7.60 -17.51 -10.80
CA GLY A 436 -6.94 -16.24 -10.49
C GLY A 436 -7.65 -15.41 -9.40
N ALA A 437 -6.96 -14.47 -8.78
CA ALA A 437 -7.47 -13.64 -7.67
C ALA A 437 -8.87 -13.04 -7.93
N PRO A 438 -9.21 -12.45 -9.10
CA PRO A 438 -10.54 -11.86 -9.31
C PRO A 438 -11.70 -12.86 -9.22
N ARG A 439 -11.50 -14.08 -9.74
CA ARG A 439 -12.53 -15.13 -9.66
C ARG A 439 -12.71 -15.64 -8.25
N THR A 440 -11.62 -15.81 -7.51
CA THR A 440 -11.64 -16.22 -6.10
C THR A 440 -12.35 -15.19 -5.24
N LEU A 441 -12.07 -13.89 -5.43
CA LEU A 441 -12.76 -12.79 -4.76
C LEU A 441 -14.26 -12.82 -5.05
N ALA A 442 -14.67 -12.94 -6.31
CA ALA A 442 -16.07 -12.99 -6.69
C ALA A 442 -16.80 -14.19 -6.06
N LEU A 443 -16.19 -15.39 -6.08
CA LEU A 443 -16.76 -16.59 -5.49
C LEU A 443 -16.94 -16.48 -3.97
N CYS A 444 -15.91 -16.01 -3.26
CA CYS A 444 -15.97 -15.84 -1.82
C CYS A 444 -16.95 -14.74 -1.40
N THR A 445 -17.02 -13.65 -2.15
CA THR A 445 -18.01 -12.58 -1.94
C THR A 445 -19.43 -13.13 -2.10
N ALA A 446 -19.69 -13.87 -3.18
CA ALA A 446 -20.98 -14.53 -3.41
C ALA A 446 -21.33 -15.55 -2.31
N ALA A 447 -20.34 -16.34 -1.86
CA ALA A 447 -20.52 -17.27 -0.76
C ALA A 447 -20.87 -16.56 0.56
N GLY A 448 -20.21 -15.43 0.88
CA GLY A 448 -20.53 -14.60 2.04
C GLY A 448 -21.96 -14.08 2.00
N VAL A 449 -22.42 -13.59 0.85
CA VAL A 449 -23.80 -13.14 0.64
C VAL A 449 -24.79 -14.31 0.78
N LEU A 450 -24.48 -15.48 0.21
CA LEU A 450 -25.32 -16.66 0.32
C LEU A 450 -25.48 -17.12 1.78
N LEU A 451 -24.40 -17.16 2.55
CA LEU A 451 -24.43 -17.47 3.99
C LEU A 451 -25.35 -16.50 4.76
N PHE A 452 -25.35 -15.22 4.39
CA PHE A 452 -26.26 -14.25 4.99
C PHE A 452 -27.73 -14.52 4.65
N ILE A 453 -28.04 -14.82 3.38
CA ILE A 453 -29.41 -15.12 2.92
C ILE A 453 -29.97 -16.38 3.61
N VAL A 454 -29.16 -17.42 3.77
CA VAL A 454 -29.54 -18.68 4.44
C VAL A 454 -29.62 -18.55 5.97
N GLY A 455 -29.31 -17.36 6.52
CA GLY A 455 -29.35 -17.10 7.96
C GLY A 455 -28.17 -17.71 8.75
N ALA A 456 -27.16 -18.22 8.08
CA ALA A 456 -25.93 -18.76 8.68
C ALA A 456 -24.85 -17.70 8.89
N ALA A 457 -25.14 -16.41 8.67
CA ALA A 457 -24.15 -15.36 8.80
C ALA A 457 -23.58 -15.24 10.22
N PRO A 458 -22.25 -15.05 10.36
CA PRO A 458 -21.61 -14.92 11.67
C PRO A 458 -22.14 -13.74 12.46
N ALA A 459 -22.07 -13.84 13.78
CA ALA A 459 -22.49 -12.77 14.70
C ALA A 459 -21.86 -11.41 14.37
N ALA A 460 -20.63 -11.39 13.84
CA ALA A 460 -19.95 -10.19 13.37
C ALA A 460 -20.70 -9.44 12.26
N ALA A 461 -21.35 -10.13 11.33
CA ALA A 461 -22.19 -9.50 10.30
C ALA A 461 -23.53 -9.01 10.89
N ARG A 462 -23.99 -9.59 12.00
CA ARG A 462 -25.20 -9.17 12.74
C ARG A 462 -24.93 -8.03 13.71
N THR A 463 -23.76 -7.98 14.34
CA THR A 463 -23.39 -6.90 15.26
C THR A 463 -23.02 -5.59 14.55
N LEU A 464 -22.50 -5.65 13.34
CA LEU A 464 -22.32 -4.46 12.49
C LEU A 464 -23.66 -3.84 12.04
N ALA A 465 -24.73 -4.62 12.04
CA ALA A 465 -26.09 -4.16 11.74
C ALA A 465 -26.85 -3.66 12.98
N ALA A 466 -26.30 -3.83 14.20
CA ALA A 466 -26.91 -3.31 15.42
C ALA A 466 -26.68 -1.79 15.52
N PRO A 467 -27.71 -0.98 15.78
CA PRO A 467 -27.53 0.46 15.85
C PRO A 467 -26.63 0.85 17.03
N GLU A 468 -25.72 1.78 16.79
CA GLU A 468 -24.78 2.40 17.77
C GLU A 468 -25.47 2.90 19.07
N SER A 469 -26.80 2.91 19.13
CA SER A 469 -27.60 3.28 20.30
C SER A 469 -27.34 2.41 21.53
N ALA A 470 -26.89 1.18 21.41
CA ALA A 470 -26.59 0.31 22.56
C ALA A 470 -25.20 0.61 23.17
N ALA A 471 -24.18 0.84 22.32
CA ALA A 471 -22.84 1.21 22.79
C ALA A 471 -22.82 2.65 23.36
N MET A 472 -23.57 3.57 22.76
CA MET A 472 -23.70 4.94 23.25
C MET A 472 -24.50 5.02 24.57
N ARG A 473 -25.53 4.18 24.78
CA ARG A 473 -26.22 4.05 26.08
C ARG A 473 -25.34 3.43 27.14
N ALA A 474 -24.50 2.46 26.82
CA ALA A 474 -23.53 1.90 27.73
C ALA A 474 -22.45 2.93 28.15
N ALA A 475 -21.94 3.72 27.21
CA ALA A 475 -20.96 4.77 27.49
C ALA A 475 -21.55 5.94 28.30
N VAL A 476 -22.80 6.33 28.04
CA VAL A 476 -23.54 7.35 28.82
C VAL A 476 -23.80 6.86 30.24
N ASN A 477 -24.17 5.59 30.44
CA ASN A 477 -24.37 5.02 31.76
C ASN A 477 -23.05 4.87 32.57
N TYR A 478 -21.91 4.61 31.90
CA TYR A 478 -20.60 4.62 32.57
C TYR A 478 -20.10 6.02 32.93
N SER A 479 -20.45 7.05 32.13
CA SER A 479 -20.12 8.45 32.44
C SER A 479 -20.95 9.07 33.57
N LEU A 480 -22.14 8.54 33.85
CA LEU A 480 -23.03 9.05 34.88
C LEU A 480 -22.90 8.33 36.25
N ALA A 481 -22.24 7.19 36.29
CA ALA A 481 -22.11 6.39 37.54
C ALA A 481 -21.19 6.97 38.61
N PRO A 482 -20.15 7.78 38.39
CA PRO A 482 -19.30 8.26 39.50
C PRO A 482 -19.69 9.60 40.12
N LYS A 483 -20.72 10.30 39.61
CA LYS A 483 -21.09 11.63 40.17
C LYS A 483 -22.18 11.60 41.25
N MET A 484 -22.88 10.49 41.44
CA MET A 484 -23.94 10.39 42.46
C MET A 484 -23.49 9.81 43.80
N MET A 485 -22.24 9.37 43.96
CA MET A 485 -21.74 8.81 45.22
C MET A 485 -20.85 9.77 46.08
N LYS A 486 -20.78 11.06 45.71
CA LYS A 486 -20.01 12.07 46.48
C LYS A 486 -20.83 13.20 47.11
N SER A 487 -22.18 13.14 47.07
CA SER A 487 -23.01 14.20 47.67
C SER A 487 -23.87 13.80 48.88
N SER A 488 -23.64 12.63 49.50
CA SER A 488 -24.44 12.21 50.69
C SER A 488 -23.65 11.96 51.96
N HIS A 489 -22.47 12.57 52.13
CA HIS A 489 -21.80 12.55 53.46
C HIS A 489 -21.11 13.91 53.73
N MET A 490 -21.93 14.91 54.06
CA MET A 490 -21.53 16.09 54.83
C MET A 490 -22.79 16.83 55.25
N ASP A 491 -23.42 16.32 56.29
CA ASP A 491 -24.15 17.15 57.29
C ASP A 491 -24.36 16.28 58.52
N GLU A 492 -23.89 16.74 59.60
CA GLU A 492 -24.09 16.50 61.04
C GLU A 492 -22.78 16.29 61.78
N ARG A 493 -22.28 17.35 62.36
CA ARG A 493 -22.11 17.59 63.79
C ARG A 493 -21.35 18.88 64.03
N GLY A 494 -22.09 19.84 64.45
CA GLY A 494 -21.58 21.06 65.02
C GLY A 494 -21.02 20.85 66.43
N ALA A 495 -20.37 21.91 66.85
CA ALA A 495 -20.09 22.38 68.18
C ALA A 495 -18.78 21.93 68.86
N SER A 496 -18.12 23.00 69.21
CA SER A 496 -17.39 23.21 70.45
C SER A 496 -15.88 23.12 70.46
N ASN A 497 -15.33 24.25 70.47
CA ASN A 497 -14.54 24.86 71.57
C ASN A 497 -13.00 24.88 71.46
N THR A 498 -12.54 26.12 71.37
CA THR A 498 -11.47 26.78 72.15
C THR A 498 -10.03 26.29 72.11
N ASN A 499 -9.23 27.22 71.66
CA ASN A 499 -8.04 27.75 72.34
C ASN A 499 -6.66 27.11 72.23
N ARG A 500 -5.78 28.02 71.93
CA ARG A 500 -4.35 28.15 72.30
C ARG A 500 -3.31 27.73 71.20
N THR A 501 -2.79 28.74 70.56
CA THR A 501 -1.52 29.48 70.88
C THR A 501 -0.24 28.66 70.81
N PHE A 502 0.69 29.21 70.08
CA PHE A 502 2.14 29.25 70.27
C PHE A 502 3.07 28.53 69.29
N LEU A 503 3.66 29.34 68.49
CA LEU A 503 5.11 29.58 68.34
C LEU A 503 6.05 28.55 67.63
N ARG A 504 6.74 29.12 66.67
CA ARG A 504 8.20 28.97 66.36
C ARG A 504 8.72 27.61 65.89
N SER A 505 9.55 27.46 65.02
CA SER A 505 10.65 28.19 64.37
C SER A 505 11.48 27.18 63.53
N ARG A 506 12.01 27.62 62.42
CA ARG A 506 13.35 27.33 61.93
C ARG A 506 13.84 25.87 61.87
N ARG A 507 14.03 25.27 60.76
CA ARG A 507 15.27 25.29 59.94
C ARG A 507 14.96 24.74 58.58
#